data_1072304655f47a15ef4d8611aee45002
#
_entry.id   1072304655f47a15ef4d8611aee45002
#
_cell.length_a   1.000
_cell.length_b   1.000
_cell.length_c   1.000
_cell.angle_alpha   90.00
_cell.angle_beta   90.00
_cell.angle_gamma   90.00
#
_symmetry.space_group_name_H-M   'P 1'
#
loop_
_entity.id
_entity.type
_entity.pdbx_description
1 polymer ?
#
loop_
_entity_poly.entity_id
_entity_poly.type
_entity_poly.pdbx_seq_one_letter_code
_entity_poly.pdbx_strand_id
1 'polypeptide(L)'
;MESKYFPIEIEEKWSKVWSDRTLDKPNSDHHFSQIIPPPNVTGTLHMGHSFQYAIMDFYTRYHHMSGTDAFWQVGTDHAGIATQMAVSYTHLTLPTKLTV
;
A
#
# COMPACT_ATOMS: atom_id res chain seq x y z
N MET A 1 -9.38 14.27 24.64
CA MET A 1 -8.73 13.10 24.02
C MET A 1 -9.39 11.85 24.55
N GLU A 2 -9.97 11.04 23.69
CA GLU A 2 -10.61 9.81 24.13
C GLU A 2 -9.58 8.79 24.61
N SER A 3 -9.92 8.06 25.66
CA SER A 3 -9.03 7.09 26.28
C SER A 3 -8.92 5.77 25.53
N LYS A 4 -9.74 5.57 24.50
CA LYS A 4 -9.75 4.36 23.68
C LYS A 4 -9.51 4.67 22.21
N TYR A 5 -8.77 3.81 21.56
CA TYR A 5 -8.51 3.87 20.13
C TYR A 5 -9.58 3.06 19.38
N PHE A 6 -10.28 3.73 18.46
CA PHE A 6 -11.32 3.13 17.62
C PHE A 6 -10.82 3.11 16.18
N PRO A 7 -10.18 2.03 15.73
CA PRO A 7 -9.51 2.01 14.44
C PRO A 7 -10.44 2.25 13.25
N ILE A 8 -11.64 1.68 13.26
CA ILE A 8 -12.57 1.79 12.12
C ILE A 8 -12.96 3.25 11.85
N GLU A 9 -13.33 4.00 12.88
CA GLU A 9 -13.71 5.41 12.74
C GLU A 9 -12.55 6.29 12.30
N ILE A 10 -11.38 6.03 12.86
CA ILE A 10 -10.18 6.79 12.54
C ILE A 10 -9.73 6.52 11.10
N GLU A 11 -9.75 5.28 10.69
CA GLU A 11 -9.38 4.87 9.33
C GLU A 11 -10.32 5.46 8.28
N GLU A 12 -11.62 5.43 8.51
CA GLU A 12 -12.61 6.04 7.63
C GLU A 12 -12.40 7.55 7.49
N LYS A 13 -12.20 8.23 8.61
CA LYS A 13 -11.95 9.68 8.62
C LYS A 13 -10.71 10.04 7.81
N TRP A 14 -9.59 9.39 8.08
CA TRP A 14 -8.32 9.71 7.43
C TRP A 14 -8.27 9.27 5.97
N SER A 15 -8.91 8.16 5.63
CA SER A 15 -9.06 7.73 4.23
C SER A 15 -9.75 8.81 3.40
N LYS A 16 -10.82 9.41 3.93
CA LYS A 16 -11.51 10.52 3.28
C LYS A 16 -10.63 11.74 3.11
N VAL A 17 -9.95 12.15 4.19
CA VAL A 17 -9.07 13.31 4.17
C VAL A 17 -7.97 13.15 3.12
N TRP A 18 -7.39 11.96 3.03
CA TRP A 18 -6.31 11.69 2.09
C TRP A 18 -6.78 11.58 0.64
N SER A 19 -7.98 11.06 0.42
CA SER A 19 -8.56 10.98 -0.93
C SER A 19 -8.86 12.37 -1.51
N ASP A 20 -9.23 13.32 -0.66
CA ASP A 20 -9.56 14.67 -1.08
C ASP A 20 -8.33 15.59 -1.23
N ARG A 21 -7.16 15.12 -0.78
CA ARG A 21 -5.92 15.88 -0.91
C ARG A 21 -5.32 15.72 -2.30
N THR A 22 -5.13 16.85 -2.96
CA THR A 22 -4.21 16.94 -4.08
C THR A 22 -2.79 16.87 -3.52
N LEU A 23 -1.99 15.96 -4.06
CA LEU A 23 -0.58 15.90 -3.73
C LEU A 23 0.08 17.17 -4.24
N ASP A 24 0.49 18.04 -3.33
CA ASP A 24 1.26 19.22 -3.67
C ASP A 24 2.58 18.79 -4.30
N LYS A 25 2.92 19.43 -5.42
CA LYS A 25 4.23 19.22 -6.02
C LYS A 25 5.30 19.73 -5.06
N PRO A 26 6.27 18.89 -4.73
CA PRO A 26 7.32 19.33 -3.83
C PRO A 26 8.17 20.41 -4.45
N ASN A 27 8.50 21.42 -3.64
CA ASN A 27 9.33 22.56 -4.01
C ASN A 27 10.78 22.43 -3.54
N SER A 28 11.27 21.22 -3.42
CA SER A 28 12.61 20.96 -2.92
C SER A 28 13.53 20.44 -4.00
N ASP A 29 14.78 20.91 -4.02
CA ASP A 29 15.84 20.37 -4.87
C ASP A 29 16.41 19.05 -4.31
N HIS A 30 16.04 18.72 -3.06
CA HIS A 30 16.46 17.49 -2.41
C HIS A 30 15.35 16.45 -2.54
N HIS A 31 15.71 15.28 -3.05
CA HIS A 31 14.78 14.19 -3.29
C HIS A 31 15.16 12.95 -2.49
N PHE A 32 14.17 12.28 -1.94
CA PHE A 32 14.28 10.96 -1.34
C PHE A 32 13.20 10.07 -1.91
N SER A 33 13.58 8.93 -2.43
CA SER A 33 12.62 7.96 -2.93
C SER A 33 12.92 6.57 -2.42
N GLN A 34 11.88 5.79 -2.20
CA GLN A 34 11.99 4.39 -1.83
C GLN A 34 10.92 3.58 -2.53
N ILE A 35 11.22 2.32 -2.77
CA ILE A 35 10.32 1.38 -3.43
C ILE A 35 9.87 0.37 -2.39
N ILE A 36 8.55 0.16 -2.31
CA ILE A 36 7.98 -0.87 -1.46
C ILE A 36 8.40 -2.24 -2.02
N PRO A 37 8.86 -3.18 -1.18
CA PRO A 37 8.99 -4.56 -1.61
C PRO A 37 7.61 -5.06 -2.02
N PRO A 38 7.40 -5.43 -3.30
CA PRO A 38 6.05 -5.66 -3.79
C PRO A 38 5.47 -6.95 -3.24
N PRO A 39 4.33 -6.90 -2.55
CA PRO A 39 3.63 -8.11 -2.15
C PRO A 39 3.02 -8.79 -3.36
N ASN A 40 2.81 -10.11 -3.29
CA ASN A 40 2.09 -10.85 -4.32
C ASN A 40 0.67 -10.31 -4.44
N VAL A 41 0.20 -10.08 -5.66
CA VAL A 41 -1.13 -9.53 -5.93
C VAL A 41 -2.24 -10.41 -5.34
N THR A 42 -2.00 -11.72 -5.24
CA THR A 42 -2.93 -12.70 -4.68
C THR A 42 -2.64 -13.04 -3.22
N GLY A 43 -1.58 -12.48 -2.65
CA GLY A 43 -1.17 -12.76 -1.28
C GLY A 43 -1.99 -12.00 -0.26
N THR A 44 -2.07 -12.56 0.95
CA THR A 44 -2.64 -11.88 2.10
C THR A 44 -1.52 -11.15 2.85
N LEU A 45 -1.77 -9.91 3.22
CA LEU A 45 -0.83 -9.14 4.04
C LEU A 45 -0.79 -9.71 5.47
N HIS A 46 0.39 -9.70 6.07
CA HIS A 46 0.62 -10.17 7.43
C HIS A 46 1.48 -9.19 8.23
N MET A 47 1.77 -9.52 9.48
CA MET A 47 2.51 -8.65 10.39
C MET A 47 3.91 -8.28 9.88
N GLY A 48 4.55 -9.15 9.10
CA GLY A 48 5.83 -8.85 8.45
C GLY A 48 5.71 -7.70 7.48
N HIS A 49 4.66 -7.66 6.69
CA HIS A 49 4.36 -6.54 5.78
C HIS A 49 4.09 -5.26 6.57
N SER A 50 3.30 -5.35 7.63
CA SER A 50 2.99 -4.20 8.48
C SER A 50 4.24 -3.59 9.11
N PHE A 51 5.13 -4.42 9.62
CA PHE A 51 6.41 -3.99 10.18
C PHE A 51 7.27 -3.26 9.16
N GLN A 52 7.42 -3.85 7.98
CA GLN A 52 8.20 -3.29 6.89
C GLN A 52 7.65 -1.96 6.40
N TYR A 53 6.35 -1.89 6.20
CA TYR A 53 5.67 -0.68 5.74
C TYR A 53 5.70 0.43 6.79
N ALA A 54 5.60 0.09 8.06
CA ALA A 54 5.73 1.05 9.15
C ALA A 54 7.11 1.72 9.16
N ILE A 55 8.17 0.96 8.95
CA ILE A 55 9.54 1.50 8.86
C ILE A 55 9.67 2.42 7.65
N MET A 56 9.17 2.01 6.50
CA MET A 56 9.21 2.83 5.27
C MET A 56 8.39 4.11 5.42
N ASP A 57 7.24 4.04 6.06
CA ASP A 57 6.41 5.20 6.37
C ASP A 57 7.16 6.19 7.27
N PHE A 58 7.88 5.68 8.23
CA PHE A 58 8.74 6.49 9.12
C PHE A 58 9.75 7.31 8.34
N TYR A 59 10.48 6.68 7.44
CA TYR A 59 11.48 7.34 6.61
C TYR A 59 10.83 8.38 5.68
N THR A 60 9.71 8.05 5.08
CA THR A 60 8.97 8.98 4.22
C THR A 60 8.53 10.22 4.99
N ARG A 61 7.95 10.03 6.16
CA ARG A 61 7.50 11.15 7.02
C ARG A 61 8.65 11.99 7.52
N TYR A 62 9.75 11.36 7.91
CA TYR A 62 10.94 12.06 8.34
C TYR A 62 11.47 12.99 7.25
N HIS A 63 11.65 12.48 6.05
CA HIS A 63 12.14 13.28 4.93
C HIS A 63 11.16 14.38 4.53
N HIS A 64 9.87 14.08 4.57
CA HIS A 64 8.83 15.07 4.28
C HIS A 64 8.87 16.22 5.29
N MET A 65 8.96 15.92 6.57
CA MET A 65 9.06 16.92 7.62
C MET A 65 10.38 17.73 7.58
N SER A 66 11.42 17.14 7.03
CA SER A 66 12.72 17.81 6.85
C SER A 66 12.78 18.71 5.61
N GLY A 67 11.67 18.83 4.86
CA GLY A 67 11.62 19.66 3.67
C GLY A 67 12.16 19.00 2.41
N THR A 68 12.40 17.69 2.45
CA THR A 68 12.82 16.89 1.29
C THR A 68 11.61 16.43 0.51
N ASP A 69 11.73 16.35 -0.80
CA ASP A 69 10.72 15.71 -1.65
C ASP A 69 10.79 14.19 -1.45
N ALA A 70 9.85 13.67 -0.67
CA ALA A 70 9.80 12.25 -0.35
C ALA A 70 8.76 11.54 -1.22
N PHE A 71 9.20 10.53 -1.96
CA PHE A 71 8.35 9.71 -2.80
C PHE A 71 8.46 8.24 -2.42
N TRP A 72 7.32 7.62 -2.21
CA TRP A 72 7.22 6.21 -1.89
C TRP A 72 6.47 5.49 -3.00
N GLN A 73 7.21 4.76 -3.83
CA GLN A 73 6.63 3.98 -4.92
C GLN A 73 6.02 2.70 -4.36
N VAL A 74 4.74 2.53 -4.58
CA VAL A 74 4.01 1.32 -4.20
C VAL A 74 3.66 0.49 -5.43
N GLY A 75 3.49 -0.80 -5.23
CA GLY A 75 3.13 -1.70 -6.30
C GLY A 75 2.95 -3.13 -5.77
N THR A 76 2.57 -4.02 -6.66
CA THR A 76 2.37 -5.43 -6.35
C THR A 76 3.14 -6.30 -7.35
N ASP A 77 3.47 -7.52 -6.94
CA ASP A 77 4.14 -8.50 -7.80
C ASP A 77 3.08 -9.27 -8.60
N HIS A 78 3.00 -9.00 -9.90
CA HIS A 78 2.04 -9.62 -10.80
C HIS A 78 2.59 -10.86 -11.51
N ALA A 79 3.90 -11.04 -11.56
CA ALA A 79 4.58 -12.05 -12.36
C ALA A 79 5.10 -13.24 -11.55
N GLY A 80 4.77 -13.35 -10.27
CA GLY A 80 5.23 -14.42 -9.40
C GLY A 80 4.56 -15.77 -9.72
N ILE A 81 5.23 -16.86 -9.37
CA ILE A 81 4.70 -18.22 -9.54
C ILE A 81 3.37 -18.39 -8.82
N ALA A 82 3.26 -17.87 -7.60
CA ALA A 82 2.03 -17.94 -6.81
C ALA A 82 0.88 -17.20 -7.51
N THR A 83 1.13 -16.06 -8.08
CA THR A 83 0.16 -15.28 -8.85
C THR A 83 -0.29 -16.05 -10.09
N GLN A 84 0.66 -16.63 -10.81
CA GLN A 84 0.37 -17.42 -12.00
C GLN A 84 -0.49 -18.64 -11.68
N MET A 85 -0.19 -19.35 -10.60
CA MET A 85 -0.97 -20.49 -10.15
C MET A 85 -2.40 -20.08 -9.77
N ALA A 86 -2.57 -18.98 -9.05
CA ALA A 86 -3.87 -18.48 -8.65
C ALA A 86 -4.72 -18.05 -9.86
N VAL A 87 -4.12 -17.36 -10.82
CA VAL A 87 -4.80 -16.97 -12.06
C VAL A 87 -5.19 -18.18 -12.89
N SER A 88 -4.30 -19.16 -13.03
CA SER A 88 -4.60 -20.43 -13.74
C SER A 88 -5.76 -21.16 -13.08
N TYR A 89 -5.76 -21.26 -11.76
CA TYR A 89 -6.86 -21.87 -11.02
C TYR A 89 -8.20 -21.15 -11.25
N THR A 90 -8.17 -19.82 -11.24
CA THR A 90 -9.35 -18.99 -11.48
C THR A 90 -9.90 -19.21 -12.88
N HIS A 91 -9.04 -19.29 -13.90
CA HIS A 91 -9.44 -19.59 -15.28
C HIS A 91 -10.04 -20.96 -15.44
N LEU A 92 -9.55 -21.94 -14.69
CA LEU A 92 -10.11 -23.30 -14.73
C LEU A 92 -11.49 -23.39 -14.07
N THR A 93 -11.76 -22.56 -13.08
CA THR A 93 -13.03 -22.59 -12.33
C THR A 93 -14.11 -21.71 -12.92
N LEU A 94 -13.76 -20.59 -13.55
CA LEU A 94 -14.72 -19.65 -14.12
C LEU A 94 -15.66 -20.26 -15.16
N PRO A 95 -15.20 -21.05 -16.15
CA PRO A 95 -16.09 -21.69 -17.11
C PRO A 95 -17.11 -22.59 -16.44
N THR A 96 -16.73 -23.31 -15.40
CA THR A 96 -17.63 -24.19 -14.64
C THR A 96 -18.71 -23.39 -13.91
N LYS A 97 -18.37 -22.25 -13.37
CA LYS A 97 -19.31 -21.34 -12.71
C LYS A 97 -20.28 -20.67 -13.68
N LEU A 98 -19.82 -20.37 -14.89
CA LEU A 98 -20.64 -19.73 -15.90
C LEU A 98 -21.61 -20.68 -16.59
N THR A 99 -21.36 -21.98 -16.56
CA THR A 99 -22.21 -23.01 -17.15
C THR A 99 -23.30 -23.50 -16.20
N VAL A 100 -23.25 -23.12 -14.97
CA VAL A 100 -24.26 -23.40 -13.96
C VAL A 100 -25.23 -22.24 -13.83
#